data_135a5dd5a80e668dacac11acd191e066
#
_entry.id   135a5dd5a80e668dacac11acd191e066
#
_cell.length_a   1.000
_cell.length_b   1.000
_cell.length_c   1.000
_cell.angle_alpha   90.00
_cell.angle_beta   90.00
_cell.angle_gamma   90.00
#
_symmetry.space_group_name_H-M   'P 1'
#
loop_
_entity.id
_entity.type
_entity.pdbx_description
1 polymer ?
#
loop_
_entity_poly.entity_id
_entity_poly.type
_entity_poly.pdbx_seq_one_letter_code
_entity_poly.pdbx_strand_id
1 'polypeptide(L)'
;MTALPDFKLERHFSRWEFTARYNLAASDAQSMSLRELLDLAILCFAGAEEGLFAAMQVLLDRDSHAIVVTPNYQSAETVPLSLCPVTGIPLDPERGWRLDIDRVAAAIRSNTKLISINFPHNPTGKVLERDRFGALIALCRKHGIWLFSDEVYRLLDAGTGIEHLPQAADCYERALSLNVMSKTFGLAGLRVGWIASSDREFLGRLERLKHYLSICNAGPSERLALIALRARDRILARNRALLAANLGALQDFFARHADRFSWYQPDAGCVMYPRYRGAEGVERWTARLVERAGVLLLPATVYHSELTPVPADRFRIGYGRADFATGLAALETAL
;
A
#
# COMPACT_ATOMS: atom_id res chain seq x y z
N MET A 1 -15.91 15.61 12.50
CA MET A 1 -14.86 16.34 13.25
C MET A 1 -14.93 17.81 12.90
N THR A 2 -14.84 18.71 13.89
CA THR A 2 -14.59 20.12 13.61
C THR A 2 -13.26 20.27 12.88
N ALA A 3 -13.23 21.08 11.80
CA ALA A 3 -12.00 21.36 11.09
C ALA A 3 -10.94 21.91 12.06
N LEU A 4 -9.75 21.31 12.07
CA LEU A 4 -8.66 21.81 12.89
C LEU A 4 -8.20 23.20 12.38
N PRO A 5 -7.96 24.18 13.25
CA PRO A 5 -7.45 25.46 12.84
C PRO A 5 -6.00 25.33 12.29
N ASP A 6 -5.58 26.32 11.51
CA ASP A 6 -4.20 26.40 11.03
C ASP A 6 -3.22 26.46 12.22
N PHE A 7 -2.19 25.61 12.19
CA PHE A 7 -1.12 25.64 13.18
C PHE A 7 -0.16 26.79 12.84
N LYS A 8 -0.31 27.91 13.54
CA LYS A 8 0.30 29.23 13.17
C LYS A 8 1.82 29.19 13.00
N LEU A 9 2.52 28.48 13.88
CA LEU A 9 3.98 28.37 13.86
C LEU A 9 4.43 27.63 12.58
N GLU A 10 3.85 26.43 12.34
CA GLU A 10 4.20 25.59 11.21
C GLU A 10 3.79 26.22 9.88
N ARG A 11 2.67 26.95 9.84
CA ARG A 11 2.27 27.74 8.67
C ARG A 11 3.26 28.85 8.35
N HIS A 12 3.84 29.47 9.39
CA HIS A 12 4.88 30.50 9.21
C HIS A 12 6.14 29.86 8.63
N PHE A 13 6.60 28.72 9.18
CA PHE A 13 7.74 27.99 8.67
C PHE A 13 7.50 27.50 7.25
N SER A 14 6.38 26.86 6.95
CA SER A 14 6.01 26.38 5.61
C SER A 14 6.06 27.48 4.54
N ARG A 15 5.81 28.74 4.94
CA ARG A 15 5.86 29.89 4.02
C ARG A 15 7.28 30.36 3.75
N TRP A 16 8.15 30.36 4.77
CA TRP A 16 9.40 31.08 4.74
C TRP A 16 10.65 30.23 4.91
N GLU A 17 10.53 29.04 5.53
CA GLU A 17 11.68 28.21 5.89
C GLU A 17 12.56 27.83 4.69
N PHE A 18 11.93 27.58 3.53
CA PHE A 18 12.62 27.15 2.31
C PHE A 18 12.91 28.31 1.33
N THR A 19 12.40 29.49 1.60
CA THR A 19 12.60 30.71 0.77
C THR A 19 13.49 31.74 1.40
N ALA A 20 13.59 31.72 2.72
CA ALA A 20 14.47 32.62 3.46
C ALA A 20 15.93 32.30 3.17
N ARG A 21 16.71 33.31 2.80
CA ARG A 21 18.15 33.14 2.55
C ARG A 21 18.92 32.69 3.79
N TYR A 22 18.45 33.06 4.98
CA TYR A 22 19.02 32.68 6.27
C TYR A 22 17.88 32.37 7.23
N ASN A 23 17.71 31.09 7.59
CA ASN A 23 16.72 30.68 8.58
C ASN A 23 17.31 30.75 9.99
N LEU A 24 17.10 31.89 10.66
CA LEU A 24 17.52 32.09 12.05
C LEU A 24 16.41 31.74 13.06
N ALA A 25 15.26 31.28 12.59
CA ALA A 25 14.12 30.91 13.43
C ALA A 25 14.03 29.41 13.68
N ALA A 26 14.84 28.58 12.97
CA ALA A 26 14.85 27.14 13.16
C ALA A 26 15.36 26.78 14.56
N SER A 27 14.63 25.93 15.26
CA SER A 27 15.07 25.31 16.51
C SER A 27 15.94 24.06 16.28
N ASP A 28 16.10 23.65 15.03
CA ASP A 28 16.81 22.46 14.61
C ASP A 28 18.04 22.78 13.76
N ALA A 29 18.99 21.85 13.70
CA ALA A 29 20.04 21.90 12.69
C ALA A 29 19.43 21.67 11.30
N GLN A 30 19.98 22.35 10.28
CA GLN A 30 19.47 22.34 8.90
C GLN A 30 19.18 20.93 8.37
N SER A 31 17.92 20.66 8.10
CA SER A 31 17.47 19.45 7.41
C SER A 31 17.30 19.71 5.92
N MET A 32 17.61 18.71 5.10
CA MET A 32 17.34 18.75 3.65
C MET A 32 16.03 18.02 3.40
N SER A 33 15.04 18.68 2.77
CA SER A 33 13.76 18.05 2.49
C SER A 33 13.82 17.17 1.24
N LEU A 34 13.02 16.11 1.21
CA LEU A 34 12.80 15.30 -0.01
C LEU A 34 12.16 16.15 -1.15
N ARG A 35 11.56 17.28 -0.82
CA ARG A 35 10.94 18.23 -1.76
C ARG A 35 11.97 18.85 -2.73
N GLU A 36 13.21 19.08 -2.29
CA GLU A 36 14.29 19.58 -3.17
C GLU A 36 14.73 18.54 -4.22
N LEU A 37 14.30 17.29 -4.10
CA LEU A 37 14.71 16.20 -4.97
C LEU A 37 13.75 15.92 -6.12
N LEU A 38 12.52 16.41 -6.07
CA LEU A 38 11.44 15.96 -6.95
C LEU A 38 10.63 17.18 -7.42
N ASP A 39 10.58 17.40 -8.72
CA ASP A 39 9.73 18.42 -9.38
C ASP A 39 8.22 18.14 -9.22
N LEU A 40 7.85 17.02 -8.60
CA LEU A 40 6.48 16.66 -8.27
C LEU A 40 6.09 17.25 -6.90
N ALA A 41 4.83 17.64 -6.77
CA ALA A 41 4.27 17.99 -5.47
C ALA A 41 4.14 16.71 -4.62
N ILE A 42 5.06 16.55 -3.68
CA ILE A 42 5.17 15.38 -2.79
C ILE A 42 5.14 15.84 -1.35
N LEU A 43 4.36 15.13 -0.53
CA LEU A 43 4.39 15.29 0.93
C LEU A 43 4.85 14.00 1.58
N CYS A 44 5.90 14.07 2.40
CA CYS A 44 6.44 12.94 3.14
C CYS A 44 5.71 12.74 4.47
N PHE A 45 5.68 11.47 4.92
CA PHE A 45 5.03 11.00 6.14
C PHE A 45 5.93 10.01 6.90
N ALA A 46 5.64 9.79 8.18
CA ALA A 46 6.32 8.79 9.02
C ALA A 46 5.90 7.35 8.65
N GLY A 47 6.02 7.00 7.38
CA GLY A 47 5.57 5.75 6.76
C GLY A 47 4.25 5.92 6.01
N ALA A 48 3.86 4.89 5.23
CA ALA A 48 2.66 4.92 4.41
C ALA A 48 1.35 5.00 5.23
N GLU A 49 1.34 4.40 6.42
CA GLU A 49 0.15 4.36 7.27
C GLU A 49 -0.31 5.76 7.70
N GLU A 50 0.64 6.63 8.08
CA GLU A 50 0.32 8.01 8.41
C GLU A 50 -0.24 8.76 7.19
N GLY A 51 0.33 8.53 6.00
CA GLY A 51 -0.15 9.12 4.76
C GLY A 51 -1.56 8.66 4.39
N LEU A 52 -1.83 7.36 4.51
CA LEU A 52 -3.17 6.79 4.29
C LEU A 52 -4.18 7.41 5.25
N PHE A 53 -3.88 7.38 6.55
CA PHE A 53 -4.75 7.94 7.58
C PHE A 53 -5.04 9.42 7.31
N ALA A 54 -4.00 10.22 7.07
CA ALA A 54 -4.15 11.65 6.80
C ALA A 54 -4.98 11.93 5.53
N ALA A 55 -4.77 11.16 4.45
CA ALA A 55 -5.53 11.32 3.22
C ALA A 55 -7.02 11.06 3.43
N MET A 56 -7.38 9.98 4.13
CA MET A 56 -8.77 9.65 4.44
C MET A 56 -9.42 10.74 5.30
N GLN A 57 -8.73 11.22 6.35
CA GLN A 57 -9.23 12.28 7.23
C GLN A 57 -9.47 13.61 6.49
N VAL A 58 -8.66 13.92 5.48
CA VAL A 58 -8.80 15.17 4.71
C VAL A 58 -9.88 15.05 3.62
N LEU A 59 -10.08 13.85 3.05
CA LEU A 59 -11.03 13.62 1.96
C LEU A 59 -12.45 13.36 2.43
N LEU A 60 -12.63 12.63 3.54
CA LEU A 60 -13.90 12.05 3.93
C LEU A 60 -14.50 12.75 5.14
N ASP A 61 -15.82 12.81 5.13
CA ASP A 61 -16.67 13.27 6.21
C ASP A 61 -17.92 12.36 6.28
N ARG A 62 -18.80 12.58 7.28
CA ARG A 62 -20.00 11.76 7.50
C ARG A 62 -20.97 11.70 6.30
N ASP A 63 -20.96 12.72 5.44
CA ASP A 63 -21.86 12.85 4.31
C ASP A 63 -21.26 12.30 3.01
N SER A 64 -20.00 11.90 3.07
CA SER A 64 -19.25 11.27 1.97
C SER A 64 -19.62 9.80 1.82
N HIS A 65 -19.22 9.21 0.69
CA HIS A 65 -19.21 7.78 0.44
C HIS A 65 -17.85 7.39 -0.15
N ALA A 66 -17.30 6.26 0.28
CA ALA A 66 -16.07 5.70 -0.27
C ALA A 66 -16.30 4.30 -0.87
N ILE A 67 -15.48 3.95 -1.84
CA ILE A 67 -15.42 2.60 -2.43
C ILE A 67 -14.02 2.06 -2.17
N VAL A 68 -13.92 0.83 -1.65
CA VAL A 68 -12.65 0.15 -1.36
C VAL A 68 -12.65 -1.26 -1.96
N VAL A 69 -11.47 -1.75 -2.31
CA VAL A 69 -11.29 -3.12 -2.82
C VAL A 69 -11.12 -4.09 -1.64
N THR A 70 -11.68 -5.29 -1.73
CA THR A 70 -11.59 -6.36 -0.71
C THR A 70 -11.13 -7.69 -1.33
N PRO A 71 -10.45 -8.59 -0.56
CA PRO A 71 -9.84 -8.31 0.75
C PRO A 71 -8.77 -7.22 0.64
N ASN A 72 -8.38 -6.61 1.75
CA ASN A 72 -7.40 -5.53 1.73
C ASN A 72 -6.50 -5.51 2.97
N TYR A 73 -5.61 -4.55 3.02
CA TYR A 73 -4.92 -4.18 4.24
C TYR A 73 -5.89 -3.43 5.15
N GLN A 74 -6.00 -3.87 6.41
CA GLN A 74 -7.08 -3.48 7.31
C GLN A 74 -7.38 -1.97 7.34
N SER A 75 -6.37 -1.11 7.44
CA SER A 75 -6.58 0.34 7.50
C SER A 75 -7.20 0.94 6.23
N ALA A 76 -7.02 0.30 5.06
CA ALA A 76 -7.67 0.73 3.82
C ALA A 76 -9.20 0.62 3.87
N GLU A 77 -9.74 -0.20 4.79
CA GLU A 77 -11.16 -0.37 5.05
C GLU A 77 -11.60 0.33 6.33
N THR A 78 -10.91 0.07 7.44
CA THR A 78 -11.35 0.54 8.76
C THR A 78 -11.27 2.05 8.91
N VAL A 79 -10.28 2.72 8.30
CA VAL A 79 -10.18 4.18 8.39
C VAL A 79 -11.34 4.87 7.67
N PRO A 80 -11.65 4.59 6.38
CA PRO A 80 -12.83 5.18 5.75
C PRO A 80 -14.15 4.79 6.43
N LEU A 81 -14.30 3.53 6.91
CA LEU A 81 -15.50 3.10 7.66
C LEU A 81 -15.74 3.90 8.95
N SER A 82 -14.69 4.39 9.59
CA SER A 82 -14.82 5.25 10.76
C SER A 82 -15.29 6.68 10.44
N LEU A 83 -15.30 7.06 9.17
CA LEU A 83 -15.59 8.42 8.71
C LEU A 83 -16.90 8.53 7.95
N CYS A 84 -17.24 7.53 7.12
CA CYS A 84 -18.38 7.59 6.23
C CYS A 84 -18.90 6.19 5.83
N PRO A 85 -20.08 6.09 5.19
CA PRO A 85 -20.52 4.86 4.52
C PRO A 85 -19.52 4.41 3.45
N VAL A 86 -19.24 3.08 3.41
CA VAL A 86 -18.27 2.48 2.48
C VAL A 86 -18.92 1.32 1.72
N THR A 87 -18.58 1.17 0.45
CA THR A 87 -18.92 -0.02 -0.36
C THR A 87 -17.66 -0.79 -0.71
N GLY A 88 -17.64 -2.09 -0.38
CA GLY A 88 -16.56 -3.00 -0.76
C GLY A 88 -16.74 -3.56 -2.16
N ILE A 89 -15.67 -3.63 -2.93
CA ILE A 89 -15.63 -4.30 -4.25
C ILE A 89 -14.76 -5.55 -4.11
N PRO A 90 -15.37 -6.76 -4.08
CA PRO A 90 -14.61 -7.98 -3.91
C PRO A 90 -13.81 -8.31 -5.18
N LEU A 91 -12.53 -8.62 -5.00
CA LEU A 91 -11.73 -9.29 -6.01
C LEU A 91 -12.13 -10.76 -6.07
N ASP A 92 -12.34 -11.28 -7.27
CA ASP A 92 -12.81 -12.64 -7.48
C ASP A 92 -11.63 -13.63 -7.53
N PRO A 93 -11.48 -14.54 -6.54
CA PRO A 93 -10.41 -15.54 -6.55
C PRO A 93 -10.48 -16.52 -7.72
N GLU A 94 -11.68 -16.80 -8.23
CA GLU A 94 -11.87 -17.73 -9.37
C GLU A 94 -11.52 -17.05 -10.71
N ARG A 95 -11.45 -15.72 -10.73
CA ARG A 95 -11.01 -14.90 -11.88
C ARG A 95 -9.61 -14.31 -11.70
N GLY A 96 -8.78 -14.91 -10.84
CA GLY A 96 -7.40 -14.47 -10.62
C GLY A 96 -7.30 -13.11 -9.94
N TRP A 97 -8.23 -12.77 -9.06
CA TRP A 97 -8.23 -11.55 -8.25
C TRP A 97 -8.32 -10.26 -9.06
N ARG A 98 -9.01 -10.29 -10.18
CA ARG A 98 -9.20 -9.14 -11.05
C ARG A 98 -10.18 -8.14 -10.46
N LEU A 99 -9.88 -6.85 -10.62
CA LEU A 99 -10.82 -5.78 -10.31
C LEU A 99 -11.90 -5.69 -11.40
N ASP A 100 -13.16 -5.78 -11.01
CA ASP A 100 -14.31 -5.61 -11.89
C ASP A 100 -14.73 -4.14 -11.92
N ILE A 101 -14.44 -3.45 -13.04
CA ILE A 101 -14.73 -2.03 -13.21
C ILE A 101 -16.24 -1.75 -13.29
N ASP A 102 -17.03 -2.69 -13.80
CA ASP A 102 -18.48 -2.54 -13.87
C ASP A 102 -19.10 -2.57 -12.47
N ARG A 103 -18.56 -3.40 -11.57
CA ARG A 103 -18.95 -3.38 -10.15
C ARG A 103 -18.56 -2.07 -9.47
N VAL A 104 -17.38 -1.53 -9.78
CA VAL A 104 -16.97 -0.21 -9.26
C VAL A 104 -17.95 0.86 -9.77
N ALA A 105 -18.27 0.86 -11.04
CA ALA A 105 -19.23 1.81 -11.63
C ALA A 105 -20.62 1.72 -11.01
N ALA A 106 -21.13 0.50 -10.79
CA ALA A 106 -22.44 0.27 -10.16
C ALA A 106 -22.50 0.70 -8.68
N ALA A 107 -21.34 0.75 -7.99
CA ALA A 107 -21.24 1.16 -6.59
C ALA A 107 -21.20 2.70 -6.41
N ILE A 108 -21.03 3.46 -7.47
CA ILE A 108 -20.95 4.92 -7.40
C ILE A 108 -22.30 5.52 -7.01
N ARG A 109 -22.28 6.40 -6.01
CA ARG A 109 -23.42 7.20 -5.54
C ARG A 109 -23.16 8.67 -5.81
N SER A 110 -24.20 9.51 -5.71
CA SER A 110 -24.09 10.97 -5.90
C SER A 110 -23.10 11.63 -4.94
N ASN A 111 -22.89 11.05 -3.77
CA ASN A 111 -21.95 11.50 -2.73
C ASN A 111 -20.66 10.69 -2.67
N THR A 112 -20.36 9.83 -3.66
CA THR A 112 -19.08 9.10 -3.71
C THR A 112 -17.93 10.07 -3.92
N LYS A 113 -17.03 10.13 -2.97
CA LYS A 113 -15.92 11.06 -2.94
C LYS A 113 -14.56 10.41 -3.22
N LEU A 114 -14.44 9.11 -2.88
CA LEU A 114 -13.18 8.39 -2.94
C LEU A 114 -13.37 6.99 -3.49
N ILE A 115 -12.46 6.57 -4.36
CA ILE A 115 -12.18 5.17 -4.65
C ILE A 115 -10.76 4.88 -4.18
N SER A 116 -10.59 3.87 -3.31
CA SER A 116 -9.29 3.45 -2.77
C SER A 116 -8.92 2.08 -3.29
N ILE A 117 -7.73 1.99 -3.88
CA ILE A 117 -7.17 0.75 -4.43
C ILE A 117 -5.76 0.52 -3.87
N ASN A 118 -5.32 -0.74 -3.88
CA ASN A 118 -3.95 -1.14 -3.57
C ASN A 118 -3.45 -2.12 -4.64
N PHE A 119 -2.53 -1.68 -5.51
CA PHE A 119 -1.89 -2.53 -6.52
C PHE A 119 -0.41 -2.14 -6.71
N PRO A 120 0.54 -3.13 -6.72
CA PRO A 120 0.34 -4.57 -6.50
C PRO A 120 -0.35 -4.87 -5.18
N HIS A 121 -1.30 -5.81 -5.21
CA HIS A 121 -2.31 -6.00 -4.18
C HIS A 121 -1.82 -6.81 -2.99
N ASN A 122 -2.09 -6.35 -1.78
CA ASN A 122 -1.96 -7.11 -0.54
C ASN A 122 -3.37 -7.62 -0.12
N PRO A 123 -3.60 -8.95 -0.04
CA PRO A 123 -2.59 -10.01 0.12
C PRO A 123 -2.23 -10.81 -1.15
N THR A 124 -2.82 -10.56 -2.30
CA THR A 124 -2.81 -11.52 -3.43
C THR A 124 -1.59 -11.41 -4.35
N GLY A 125 -0.85 -10.29 -4.33
CA GLY A 125 0.23 -10.01 -5.29
C GLY A 125 -0.28 -9.69 -6.71
N LYS A 126 -1.59 -9.49 -6.91
CA LYS A 126 -2.18 -9.13 -8.20
C LYS A 126 -1.78 -7.73 -8.61
N VAL A 127 -1.50 -7.52 -9.90
CA VAL A 127 -1.32 -6.21 -10.53
C VAL A 127 -2.62 -5.81 -11.24
N LEU A 128 -2.91 -4.53 -11.26
CA LEU A 128 -4.01 -3.99 -12.07
C LEU A 128 -3.58 -3.93 -13.55
N GLU A 129 -4.40 -4.47 -14.43
CA GLU A 129 -4.15 -4.46 -15.88
C GLU A 129 -4.30 -3.03 -16.44
N ARG A 130 -3.51 -2.69 -17.47
CA ARG A 130 -3.48 -1.33 -18.07
C ARG A 130 -4.85 -0.82 -18.54
N ASP A 131 -5.60 -1.68 -19.19
CA ASP A 131 -6.94 -1.37 -19.68
C ASP A 131 -7.91 -1.05 -18.53
N ARG A 132 -7.85 -1.83 -17.44
CA ARG A 132 -8.65 -1.63 -16.23
C ARG A 132 -8.22 -0.38 -15.47
N PHE A 133 -6.92 -0.12 -15.40
CA PHE A 133 -6.40 1.11 -14.80
C PHE A 133 -6.88 2.34 -15.57
N GLY A 134 -6.79 2.31 -16.91
CA GLY A 134 -7.33 3.38 -17.76
C GLY A 134 -8.83 3.58 -17.61
N ALA A 135 -9.61 2.48 -17.55
CA ALA A 135 -11.05 2.53 -17.34
C ALA A 135 -11.41 3.08 -15.95
N LEU A 136 -10.67 2.71 -14.91
CA LEU A 136 -10.86 3.25 -13.56
C LEU A 136 -10.61 4.76 -13.50
N ILE A 137 -9.52 5.23 -14.11
CA ILE A 137 -9.20 6.66 -14.19
C ILE A 137 -10.30 7.41 -14.95
N ALA A 138 -10.73 6.88 -16.09
CA ALA A 138 -11.84 7.49 -16.87
C ALA A 138 -13.13 7.57 -16.06
N LEU A 139 -13.43 6.52 -15.27
CA LEU A 139 -14.59 6.49 -14.38
C LEU A 139 -14.47 7.56 -13.27
N CYS A 140 -13.32 7.64 -12.59
CA CYS A 140 -13.06 8.65 -11.57
C CYS A 140 -13.20 10.06 -12.16
N ARG A 141 -12.62 10.33 -13.32
CA ARG A 141 -12.68 11.63 -14.00
C ARG A 141 -14.10 12.01 -14.38
N LYS A 142 -14.89 11.07 -14.92
CA LYS A 142 -16.29 11.27 -15.29
C LYS A 142 -17.15 11.75 -14.11
N HIS A 143 -16.89 11.22 -12.93
CA HIS A 143 -17.68 11.51 -11.72
C HIS A 143 -17.01 12.50 -10.77
N GLY A 144 -15.80 12.99 -11.08
CA GLY A 144 -15.05 13.91 -10.20
C GLY A 144 -14.59 13.28 -8.88
N ILE A 145 -14.42 11.95 -8.85
CA ILE A 145 -14.11 11.16 -7.65
C ILE A 145 -12.58 11.11 -7.45
N TRP A 146 -12.12 11.25 -6.22
CA TRP A 146 -10.72 11.05 -5.88
C TRP A 146 -10.30 9.59 -6.02
N LEU A 147 -9.14 9.35 -6.59
CA LEU A 147 -8.50 8.02 -6.64
C LEU A 147 -7.32 7.98 -5.66
N PHE A 148 -7.45 7.21 -4.59
CA PHE A 148 -6.33 6.88 -3.71
C PHE A 148 -5.72 5.55 -4.18
N SER A 149 -4.50 5.61 -4.68
CA SER A 149 -3.74 4.46 -5.17
C SER A 149 -2.60 4.15 -4.20
N ASP A 150 -2.77 3.10 -3.41
CA ASP A 150 -1.67 2.58 -2.60
C ASP A 150 -0.73 1.75 -3.49
N GLU A 151 0.43 2.32 -3.78
CA GLU A 151 1.44 1.78 -4.68
C GLU A 151 2.71 1.31 -3.94
N VAL A 152 2.60 0.96 -2.66
CA VAL A 152 3.75 0.61 -1.80
C VAL A 152 4.61 -0.55 -2.31
N TYR A 153 4.05 -1.43 -3.15
CA TYR A 153 4.76 -2.53 -3.81
C TYR A 153 5.19 -2.22 -5.26
N ARG A 154 5.01 -0.97 -5.71
CA ARG A 154 5.39 -0.54 -7.04
C ARG A 154 6.86 -0.88 -7.33
N LEU A 155 7.16 -1.35 -8.56
CA LEU A 155 8.47 -1.77 -9.01
C LEU A 155 9.05 -3.02 -8.31
N LEU A 156 8.30 -3.67 -7.46
CA LEU A 156 8.70 -4.88 -6.76
C LEU A 156 8.10 -6.11 -7.46
N ASP A 157 8.73 -6.55 -8.52
CA ASP A 157 8.38 -7.76 -9.27
C ASP A 157 9.52 -8.80 -9.15
N ALA A 158 9.16 -10.07 -9.34
CA ALA A 158 10.09 -11.20 -9.30
C ALA A 158 10.66 -11.56 -10.69
N GLY A 159 10.80 -10.59 -11.58
CA GLY A 159 11.26 -10.84 -12.95
C GLY A 159 10.17 -11.45 -13.86
N THR A 160 8.91 -11.22 -13.53
CA THR A 160 7.75 -11.80 -14.23
C THR A 160 7.43 -11.14 -15.57
N GLY A 161 8.21 -10.13 -15.97
CA GLY A 161 7.99 -9.39 -17.24
C GLY A 161 6.74 -8.50 -17.24
N ILE A 162 6.22 -8.16 -16.06
CA ILE A 162 5.03 -7.36 -15.92
C ILE A 162 5.26 -5.90 -16.33
N GLU A 163 4.30 -5.37 -17.05
CA GLU A 163 4.27 -3.95 -17.38
C GLU A 163 4.05 -3.11 -16.11
N HIS A 164 4.98 -2.18 -15.86
CA HIS A 164 4.82 -1.19 -14.80
C HIS A 164 3.91 -0.05 -15.26
N LEU A 165 2.75 0.06 -14.65
CA LEU A 165 1.85 1.18 -14.89
C LEU A 165 2.48 2.51 -14.43
N PRO A 166 2.12 3.66 -15.01
CA PRO A 166 2.43 4.96 -14.42
C PRO A 166 1.79 5.10 -13.04
N GLN A 167 2.25 6.03 -12.21
CA GLN A 167 1.57 6.35 -10.97
C GLN A 167 0.20 6.97 -11.26
N ALA A 168 -0.77 6.74 -10.38
CA ALA A 168 -2.09 7.34 -10.56
C ALA A 168 -2.03 8.87 -10.59
N ALA A 169 -1.15 9.47 -9.76
CA ALA A 169 -0.92 10.91 -9.71
C ALA A 169 -0.36 11.51 -11.01
N ASP A 170 0.32 10.69 -11.85
CA ASP A 170 0.82 11.12 -13.17
C ASP A 170 -0.29 11.11 -14.24
N CYS A 171 -1.42 10.44 -13.96
CA CYS A 171 -2.48 10.15 -14.94
C CYS A 171 -3.79 10.87 -14.66
N TYR A 172 -4.02 11.34 -13.43
CA TYR A 172 -5.29 11.91 -13.02
C TYR A 172 -5.09 13.03 -11.99
N GLU A 173 -5.71 14.18 -12.26
CA GLU A 173 -5.58 15.41 -11.46
C GLU A 173 -6.10 15.28 -10.02
N ARG A 174 -7.04 14.36 -9.76
CA ARG A 174 -7.56 14.03 -8.44
C ARG A 174 -7.10 12.65 -7.99
N ALA A 175 -5.83 12.32 -8.26
CA ALA A 175 -5.23 11.09 -7.78
C ALA A 175 -4.16 11.35 -6.73
N LEU A 176 -4.05 10.40 -5.80
CA LEU A 176 -3.06 10.32 -4.75
C LEU A 176 -2.31 9.00 -4.91
N SER A 177 -1.01 9.04 -5.15
CA SER A 177 -0.15 7.85 -5.19
C SER A 177 0.64 7.75 -3.90
N LEU A 178 0.33 6.72 -3.10
CA LEU A 178 1.04 6.43 -1.85
C LEU A 178 2.20 5.47 -2.10
N ASN A 179 3.38 5.83 -1.63
CA ASN A 179 4.59 5.02 -1.71
C ASN A 179 5.33 5.00 -0.37
N VAL A 180 6.30 4.06 -0.21
CA VAL A 180 7.02 3.90 1.06
C VAL A 180 8.39 3.25 0.86
N MET A 181 9.36 3.63 1.70
CA MET A 181 10.67 2.99 1.77
C MET A 181 10.63 1.55 2.32
N SER A 182 9.60 1.21 3.08
CA SER A 182 9.49 -0.05 3.83
C SER A 182 9.38 -1.29 2.93
N LYS A 183 8.74 -1.17 1.76
CA LYS A 183 8.39 -2.31 0.91
C LYS A 183 9.38 -2.45 -0.25
N THR A 184 9.23 -1.63 -1.27
CA THR A 184 10.04 -1.71 -2.48
C THR A 184 11.55 -1.57 -2.23
N PHE A 185 11.94 -0.73 -1.28
CA PHE A 185 13.35 -0.51 -0.94
C PHE A 185 13.85 -1.41 0.20
N GLY A 186 12.97 -2.10 0.94
CA GLY A 186 13.36 -2.94 2.07
C GLY A 186 13.88 -2.17 3.28
N LEU A 187 13.53 -0.89 3.41
CA LEU A 187 14.03 0.04 4.42
C LEU A 187 12.94 0.44 5.42
N ALA A 188 12.29 -0.55 6.02
CA ALA A 188 11.16 -0.35 6.92
C ALA A 188 11.50 0.49 8.17
N GLY A 189 12.73 0.38 8.67
CA GLY A 189 13.21 1.13 9.84
C GLY A 189 13.35 2.63 9.62
N LEU A 190 13.41 3.11 8.39
CA LEU A 190 13.50 4.54 8.10
C LEU A 190 12.22 5.30 8.41
N ARG A 191 11.07 4.64 8.41
CA ARG A 191 9.76 5.27 8.62
C ARG A 191 9.53 6.46 7.68
N VAL A 192 9.78 6.28 6.39
CA VAL A 192 9.56 7.28 5.34
C VAL A 192 8.60 6.72 4.30
N GLY A 193 7.46 7.39 4.14
CA GLY A 193 6.51 7.22 3.07
C GLY A 193 6.15 8.58 2.47
N TRP A 194 5.44 8.60 1.35
CA TRP A 194 5.02 9.84 0.73
C TRP A 194 3.76 9.66 -0.09
N ILE A 195 3.01 10.76 -0.22
CA ILE A 195 1.93 10.93 -1.18
C ILE A 195 2.39 11.87 -2.28
N ALA A 196 2.26 11.44 -3.53
CA ALA A 196 2.39 12.26 -4.71
C ALA A 196 1.01 12.65 -5.23
N SER A 197 0.83 13.91 -5.64
CA SER A 197 -0.37 14.43 -6.29
C SER A 197 -0.03 15.65 -7.12
N SER A 198 -0.75 15.89 -8.20
CA SER A 198 -0.71 17.16 -8.95
C SER A 198 -1.54 18.27 -8.30
N ASP A 199 -2.47 17.93 -7.38
CA ASP A 199 -3.28 18.89 -6.64
C ASP A 199 -2.51 19.45 -5.42
N ARG A 200 -1.87 20.60 -5.62
CA ARG A 200 -1.09 21.29 -4.59
C ARG A 200 -1.96 21.83 -3.44
N GLU A 201 -3.20 22.21 -3.72
CA GLU A 201 -4.14 22.67 -2.69
C GLU A 201 -4.47 21.53 -1.74
N PHE A 202 -4.74 20.35 -2.30
CA PHE A 202 -4.97 19.15 -1.51
C PHE A 202 -3.76 18.78 -0.66
N LEU A 203 -2.55 18.80 -1.22
CA LEU A 203 -1.32 18.54 -0.47
C LEU A 203 -1.13 19.56 0.67
N GLY A 204 -1.49 20.83 0.47
CA GLY A 204 -1.47 21.82 1.54
C GLY A 204 -2.49 21.53 2.66
N ARG A 205 -3.63 20.92 2.35
CA ARG A 205 -4.59 20.44 3.36
C ARG A 205 -4.01 19.24 4.14
N LEU A 206 -3.34 18.32 3.48
CA LEU A 206 -2.64 17.19 4.12
C LEU A 206 -1.52 17.69 5.03
N GLU A 207 -0.72 18.66 4.58
CA GLU A 207 0.37 19.25 5.34
C GLU A 207 -0.15 19.89 6.64
N ARG A 208 -1.25 20.63 6.58
CA ARG A 208 -1.90 21.18 7.78
C ARG A 208 -2.30 20.09 8.79
N LEU A 209 -2.83 18.97 8.33
CA LEU A 209 -3.13 17.85 9.22
C LEU A 209 -1.85 17.20 9.76
N LYS A 210 -0.82 17.01 8.91
CA LYS A 210 0.46 16.46 9.32
C LYS A 210 1.14 17.24 10.44
N HIS A 211 0.95 18.55 10.50
CA HIS A 211 1.44 19.38 11.61
C HIS A 211 0.88 18.98 12.99
N TYR A 212 -0.27 18.29 13.02
CA TYR A 212 -0.86 17.72 14.25
C TYR A 212 -0.55 16.22 14.44
N LEU A 213 0.21 15.59 13.52
CA LEU A 213 0.65 14.22 13.59
C LEU A 213 2.16 14.15 13.87
N SER A 214 2.95 13.85 12.86
CA SER A 214 4.41 13.73 13.00
C SER A 214 5.17 15.07 12.88
N ILE A 215 4.49 16.17 12.51
CA ILE A 215 5.07 17.49 12.21
C ILE A 215 6.01 17.43 11.01
N CYS A 216 7.17 16.79 11.18
CA CYS A 216 8.19 16.54 10.17
C CYS A 216 8.69 15.10 10.26
N ASN A 217 9.38 14.63 9.24
CA ASN A 217 10.06 13.35 9.28
C ASN A 217 11.41 13.49 10.01
N ALA A 218 11.95 12.36 10.51
CA ALA A 218 13.27 12.34 11.09
C ALA A 218 14.36 12.64 10.03
N GLY A 219 15.13 13.71 10.21
CA GLY A 219 16.15 14.14 9.26
C GLY A 219 17.16 13.05 8.84
N PRO A 220 17.70 12.23 9.78
CA PRO A 220 18.55 11.10 9.41
C PRO A 220 17.85 10.08 8.49
N SER A 221 16.56 9.82 8.71
CA SER A 221 15.76 8.93 7.88
C SER A 221 15.55 9.46 6.47
N GLU A 222 15.27 10.73 6.32
CA GLU A 222 15.15 11.40 5.02
C GLU A 222 16.47 11.39 4.26
N ARG A 223 17.58 11.66 4.94
CA ARG A 223 18.92 11.59 4.33
C ARG A 223 19.24 10.19 3.81
N LEU A 224 18.93 9.13 4.58
CA LEU A 224 19.12 7.75 4.17
C LEU A 224 18.15 7.35 3.05
N ALA A 225 16.91 7.83 3.07
CA ALA A 225 15.95 7.64 1.99
C ALA A 225 16.44 8.26 0.67
N LEU A 226 17.01 9.47 0.72
CA LEU A 226 17.63 10.11 -0.42
C LEU A 226 18.78 9.30 -1.00
N ILE A 227 19.67 8.77 -0.16
CA ILE A 227 20.77 7.89 -0.59
C ILE A 227 20.21 6.63 -1.27
N ALA A 228 19.16 6.03 -0.70
CA ALA A 228 18.51 4.86 -1.28
C ALA A 228 17.85 5.15 -2.62
N LEU A 229 17.18 6.30 -2.77
CA LEU A 229 16.59 6.73 -4.05
C LEU A 229 17.66 6.94 -5.14
N ARG A 230 18.80 7.52 -4.79
CA ARG A 230 19.95 7.66 -5.70
C ARG A 230 20.56 6.30 -6.09
N ALA A 231 20.49 5.31 -5.21
CA ALA A 231 20.95 3.94 -5.46
C ALA A 231 19.81 3.00 -5.91
N ARG A 232 18.68 3.57 -6.36
CA ARG A 232 17.42 2.86 -6.65
C ARG A 232 17.63 1.59 -7.47
N ASP A 233 18.30 1.69 -8.61
CA ASP A 233 18.41 0.58 -9.54
C ASP A 233 19.18 -0.61 -8.94
N ARG A 234 20.23 -0.33 -8.15
CA ARG A 234 20.97 -1.37 -7.43
C ARG A 234 20.13 -2.04 -6.36
N ILE A 235 19.33 -1.26 -5.60
CA ILE A 235 18.45 -1.80 -4.56
C ILE A 235 17.34 -2.63 -5.17
N LEU A 236 16.69 -2.14 -6.24
CA LEU A 236 15.65 -2.87 -6.96
C LEU A 236 16.18 -4.17 -7.55
N ALA A 237 17.34 -4.14 -8.22
CA ALA A 237 17.96 -5.35 -8.77
C ALA A 237 18.22 -6.41 -7.69
N ARG A 238 18.78 -6.02 -6.52
CA ARG A 238 18.98 -6.91 -5.37
C ARG A 238 17.66 -7.50 -4.88
N ASN A 239 16.65 -6.67 -4.67
CA ASN A 239 15.38 -7.13 -4.10
C ASN A 239 14.62 -8.02 -5.08
N ARG A 240 14.61 -7.70 -6.37
CA ARG A 240 14.01 -8.53 -7.43
C ARG A 240 14.69 -9.88 -7.55
N ALA A 241 16.03 -9.94 -7.51
CA ALA A 241 16.77 -11.20 -7.53
C ALA A 241 16.42 -12.10 -6.32
N LEU A 242 16.32 -11.52 -5.13
CA LEU A 242 15.86 -12.22 -3.93
C LEU A 242 14.45 -12.77 -4.08
N LEU A 243 13.52 -11.93 -4.57
CA LEU A 243 12.14 -12.34 -4.79
C LEU A 243 12.02 -13.45 -5.83
N ALA A 244 12.76 -13.37 -6.94
CA ALA A 244 12.74 -14.38 -7.98
C ALA A 244 13.21 -15.75 -7.46
N ALA A 245 14.31 -15.77 -6.69
CA ALA A 245 14.81 -17.01 -6.07
C ALA A 245 13.78 -17.60 -5.08
N ASN A 246 13.22 -16.78 -4.21
CA ASN A 246 12.25 -17.24 -3.20
C ASN A 246 10.91 -17.65 -3.84
N LEU A 247 10.46 -16.97 -4.89
CA LEU A 247 9.25 -17.33 -5.62
C LEU A 247 9.42 -18.68 -6.34
N GLY A 248 10.59 -18.95 -6.95
CA GLY A 248 10.90 -20.25 -7.54
C GLY A 248 10.81 -21.38 -6.52
N ALA A 249 11.46 -21.21 -5.35
CA ALA A 249 11.41 -22.20 -4.27
C ALA A 249 9.96 -22.42 -3.77
N LEU A 250 9.16 -21.35 -3.70
CA LEU A 250 7.76 -21.43 -3.28
C LEU A 250 6.88 -22.12 -4.31
N GLN A 251 7.13 -21.92 -5.61
CA GLN A 251 6.44 -22.63 -6.69
C GLN A 251 6.72 -24.14 -6.64
N ASP A 252 7.99 -24.51 -6.45
CA ASP A 252 8.40 -25.91 -6.30
C ASP A 252 7.75 -26.56 -5.07
N PHE A 253 7.70 -25.84 -3.95
CA PHE A 253 7.00 -26.30 -2.75
C PHE A 253 5.50 -26.55 -3.03
N PHE A 254 4.80 -25.61 -3.61
CA PHE A 254 3.37 -25.79 -3.90
C PHE A 254 3.10 -26.87 -4.95
N ALA A 255 4.01 -27.05 -5.92
CA ALA A 255 3.89 -28.14 -6.89
C ALA A 255 3.99 -29.52 -6.21
N ARG A 256 4.90 -29.69 -5.25
CA ARG A 256 5.02 -30.94 -4.46
C ARG A 256 3.83 -31.20 -3.54
N HIS A 257 3.13 -30.14 -3.11
CA HIS A 257 2.02 -30.23 -2.16
C HIS A 257 0.69 -29.75 -2.76
N ALA A 258 0.46 -30.03 -4.05
CA ALA A 258 -0.75 -29.60 -4.78
C ALA A 258 -2.05 -30.25 -4.27
N ASP A 259 -1.95 -31.37 -3.53
CA ASP A 259 -3.05 -32.00 -2.82
C ASP A 259 -3.55 -31.15 -1.64
N ARG A 260 -2.66 -30.43 -0.97
CA ARG A 260 -2.95 -29.60 0.20
C ARG A 260 -3.19 -28.15 -0.13
N PHE A 261 -2.63 -27.63 -1.23
CA PHE A 261 -2.65 -26.21 -1.59
C PHE A 261 -3.13 -25.99 -3.02
N SER A 262 -3.73 -24.82 -3.23
CA SER A 262 -3.82 -24.24 -4.57
C SER A 262 -3.49 -22.76 -4.47
N TRP A 263 -2.88 -22.22 -5.51
CA TRP A 263 -2.40 -20.85 -5.49
C TRP A 263 -2.60 -20.19 -6.85
N TYR A 264 -2.63 -18.86 -6.80
CA TYR A 264 -2.43 -17.99 -7.94
C TYR A 264 -1.00 -17.45 -7.84
N GLN A 265 -0.24 -17.54 -8.92
CA GLN A 265 1.10 -16.96 -8.96
C GLN A 265 0.98 -15.43 -8.83
N PRO A 266 1.65 -14.79 -7.86
CA PRO A 266 1.62 -13.35 -7.73
C PRO A 266 2.26 -12.70 -8.95
N ASP A 267 1.66 -11.62 -9.42
CA ASP A 267 2.20 -10.83 -10.53
C ASP A 267 3.38 -9.97 -10.03
N ALA A 268 3.25 -9.37 -8.82
CA ALA A 268 4.27 -8.53 -8.19
C ALA A 268 4.08 -8.46 -6.66
N GLY A 269 4.90 -7.65 -6.01
CA GLY A 269 4.97 -7.56 -4.55
C GLY A 269 5.85 -8.67 -3.96
N CYS A 270 5.72 -8.89 -2.67
CA CYS A 270 6.47 -9.90 -1.94
C CYS A 270 5.57 -10.81 -1.09
N VAL A 271 4.28 -10.90 -1.46
CA VAL A 271 3.26 -11.68 -0.76
C VAL A 271 2.43 -12.49 -1.74
N MET A 272 1.88 -13.61 -1.26
CA MET A 272 0.99 -14.51 -1.98
C MET A 272 -0.15 -14.93 -1.07
N TYR A 273 -1.32 -15.26 -1.64
CA TYR A 273 -2.54 -15.63 -0.91
C TYR A 273 -3.09 -16.99 -1.35
N PRO A 274 -2.36 -18.09 -1.07
CA PRO A 274 -2.76 -19.43 -1.44
C PRO A 274 -3.92 -19.95 -0.60
N ARG A 275 -4.60 -20.98 -1.14
CA ARG A 275 -5.66 -21.73 -0.47
C ARG A 275 -5.06 -22.93 0.24
N TYR A 276 -5.51 -23.19 1.47
CA TYR A 276 -5.25 -24.43 2.22
C TYR A 276 -6.48 -25.35 2.14
N ARG A 277 -6.24 -26.63 1.82
CA ARG A 277 -7.29 -27.64 1.65
C ARG A 277 -7.38 -28.66 2.79
N GLY A 278 -6.55 -28.52 3.82
CA GLY A 278 -6.53 -29.44 4.95
C GLY A 278 -7.82 -29.39 5.76
N ALA A 279 -8.27 -30.56 6.25
CA ALA A 279 -9.53 -30.71 6.97
C ALA A 279 -9.60 -29.96 8.30
N GLU A 280 -8.45 -29.64 8.92
CA GLU A 280 -8.39 -28.87 10.17
C GLU A 280 -8.75 -27.39 10.01
N GLY A 281 -8.73 -26.89 8.75
CA GLY A 281 -8.95 -25.48 8.42
C GLY A 281 -7.70 -24.60 8.63
N VAL A 282 -7.67 -23.47 7.92
CA VAL A 282 -6.47 -22.61 7.86
C VAL A 282 -6.10 -21.99 9.21
N GLU A 283 -7.07 -21.64 10.02
CA GLU A 283 -6.85 -21.00 11.32
C GLU A 283 -6.11 -21.93 12.30
N ARG A 284 -6.59 -23.16 12.44
CA ARG A 284 -5.95 -24.15 13.33
C ARG A 284 -4.59 -24.57 12.80
N TRP A 285 -4.49 -24.73 11.49
CA TRP A 285 -3.24 -25.10 10.84
C TRP A 285 -2.15 -24.02 11.07
N THR A 286 -2.44 -22.75 10.82
CA THR A 286 -1.47 -21.66 11.01
C THR A 286 -1.11 -21.45 12.48
N ALA A 287 -2.04 -21.61 13.41
CA ALA A 287 -1.76 -21.58 14.85
C ALA A 287 -0.81 -22.74 15.24
N ARG A 288 -1.10 -23.96 14.80
CA ARG A 288 -0.24 -25.13 15.03
C ARG A 288 1.17 -24.97 14.45
N LEU A 289 1.30 -24.34 13.28
CA LEU A 289 2.59 -24.07 12.65
C LEU A 289 3.46 -23.16 13.49
N VAL A 290 2.90 -22.05 14.00
CA VAL A 290 3.68 -21.12 14.81
C VAL A 290 4.08 -21.73 16.15
N GLU A 291 3.22 -22.52 16.77
CA GLU A 291 3.46 -23.16 18.05
C GLU A 291 4.53 -24.30 17.97
N ARG A 292 4.47 -25.12 16.91
CA ARG A 292 5.28 -26.33 16.79
C ARG A 292 6.54 -26.16 15.93
N ALA A 293 6.50 -25.30 14.93
CA ALA A 293 7.58 -25.12 13.97
C ALA A 293 8.15 -23.69 13.95
N GLY A 294 7.58 -22.76 14.72
CA GLY A 294 7.98 -21.36 14.70
C GLY A 294 7.69 -20.64 13.38
N VAL A 295 6.83 -21.21 12.51
CA VAL A 295 6.50 -20.66 11.20
C VAL A 295 5.23 -19.82 11.29
N LEU A 296 5.38 -18.50 11.12
CA LEU A 296 4.25 -17.57 11.16
C LEU A 296 3.71 -17.32 9.75
N LEU A 297 2.44 -17.66 9.54
CA LEU A 297 1.63 -17.32 8.38
C LEU A 297 0.42 -16.50 8.84
N LEU A 298 -0.15 -15.68 7.97
CA LEU A 298 -1.35 -14.91 8.32
C LEU A 298 -2.60 -15.60 7.77
N PRO A 299 -3.48 -16.11 8.64
CA PRO A 299 -4.71 -16.78 8.22
C PRO A 299 -5.74 -15.81 7.63
N ALA A 300 -6.79 -16.37 7.03
CA ALA A 300 -7.85 -15.63 6.35
C ALA A 300 -8.57 -14.61 7.25
N THR A 301 -8.74 -14.90 8.54
CA THR A 301 -9.40 -13.99 9.49
C THR A 301 -8.72 -12.64 9.64
N VAL A 302 -7.39 -12.56 9.39
CA VAL A 302 -6.65 -11.28 9.37
C VAL A 302 -7.12 -10.37 8.22
N TYR A 303 -7.74 -10.95 7.20
CA TYR A 303 -8.28 -10.25 6.02
C TYR A 303 -9.81 -10.22 5.99
N HIS A 304 -10.44 -10.53 7.12
CA HIS A 304 -11.89 -10.37 7.26
C HIS A 304 -12.30 -8.94 6.87
N SER A 305 -13.37 -8.84 6.10
CA SER A 305 -13.97 -7.56 5.71
C SER A 305 -15.41 -7.48 6.24
N GLU A 306 -15.77 -6.33 6.76
CA GLU A 306 -17.16 -6.04 7.16
C GLU A 306 -18.05 -5.73 5.94
N LEU A 307 -17.43 -5.46 4.79
CA LEU A 307 -18.11 -4.98 3.59
C LEU A 307 -18.51 -6.10 2.64
N THR A 308 -17.70 -7.16 2.55
CA THR A 308 -17.93 -8.27 1.62
C THR A 308 -17.43 -9.59 2.20
N PRO A 309 -18.06 -10.72 1.84
CA PRO A 309 -17.49 -12.03 2.14
C PRO A 309 -16.10 -12.18 1.52
N VAL A 310 -15.16 -12.69 2.29
CA VAL A 310 -13.80 -13.05 1.83
C VAL A 310 -13.58 -14.55 2.02
N PRO A 311 -12.76 -15.22 1.18
CA PRO A 311 -12.49 -16.64 1.34
C PRO A 311 -11.87 -16.96 2.69
N ALA A 312 -12.45 -17.92 3.43
CA ALA A 312 -12.01 -18.30 4.77
C ALA A 312 -10.94 -19.41 4.79
N ASP A 313 -10.54 -19.91 3.63
CA ASP A 313 -9.62 -21.06 3.45
C ASP A 313 -8.25 -20.65 2.92
N ARG A 314 -7.89 -19.37 3.03
CA ARG A 314 -6.64 -18.82 2.52
C ARG A 314 -5.73 -18.31 3.63
N PHE A 315 -4.45 -18.17 3.27
CA PHE A 315 -3.45 -17.57 4.15
C PHE A 315 -2.49 -16.71 3.36
N ARG A 316 -1.93 -15.67 3.98
CA ARG A 316 -0.85 -14.92 3.36
C ARG A 316 0.50 -15.50 3.75
N ILE A 317 1.34 -15.75 2.75
CA ILE A 317 2.76 -16.04 2.88
C ILE A 317 3.58 -14.92 2.25
N GLY A 318 4.60 -14.41 2.97
CA GLY A 318 5.54 -13.41 2.48
C GLY A 318 6.84 -14.11 2.05
N TYR A 319 7.35 -13.75 0.87
CA TYR A 319 8.58 -14.35 0.31
C TYR A 319 9.69 -13.31 0.05
N GLY A 320 9.64 -12.17 0.73
CA GLY A 320 10.61 -11.07 0.59
C GLY A 320 11.82 -11.12 1.53
N ARG A 321 12.04 -12.20 2.29
CA ARG A 321 13.10 -12.30 3.29
C ARG A 321 14.28 -13.14 2.80
N ALA A 322 15.48 -12.79 3.26
CA ALA A 322 16.70 -13.55 2.90
C ALA A 322 16.74 -14.96 3.52
N ASP A 323 16.13 -15.14 4.68
CA ASP A 323 16.01 -16.41 5.41
C ASP A 323 14.79 -17.26 5.00
N PHE A 324 14.12 -16.88 3.91
CA PHE A 324 12.88 -17.52 3.44
C PHE A 324 13.03 -19.03 3.21
N ALA A 325 14.12 -19.47 2.59
CA ALA A 325 14.35 -20.88 2.31
C ALA A 325 14.39 -21.75 3.59
N THR A 326 14.98 -21.24 4.67
CA THR A 326 14.98 -21.90 5.97
C THR A 326 13.57 -22.01 6.56
N GLY A 327 12.80 -20.92 6.48
CA GLY A 327 11.39 -20.92 6.92
C GLY A 327 10.52 -21.87 6.09
N LEU A 328 10.74 -21.95 4.77
CA LEU A 328 10.02 -22.85 3.88
C LEU A 328 10.33 -24.34 4.18
N ALA A 329 11.60 -24.68 4.48
CA ALA A 329 11.98 -26.02 4.90
C ALA A 329 11.33 -26.42 6.24
N ALA A 330 11.27 -25.48 7.19
CA ALA A 330 10.57 -25.71 8.46
C ALA A 330 9.06 -25.91 8.25
N LEU A 331 8.44 -25.14 7.35
CA LEU A 331 7.05 -25.34 6.94
C LEU A 331 6.83 -26.73 6.34
N GLU A 332 7.70 -27.17 5.42
CA GLU A 332 7.59 -28.47 4.76
C GLU A 332 7.72 -29.63 5.77
N THR A 333 8.61 -29.51 6.75
CA THR A 333 8.77 -30.53 7.81
C THR A 333 7.56 -30.60 8.74
N ALA A 334 6.76 -29.54 8.85
CA ALA A 334 5.60 -29.47 9.74
C ALA A 334 4.25 -29.78 9.06
N LEU A 335 4.27 -30.14 7.77
CA LEU A 335 3.06 -30.57 7.04
C LEU A 335 2.65 -32.00 7.41
#